data_8bc2a457159e09cb9d59a1fc5702bb2a
#
_entry.id   8bc2a457159e09cb9d59a1fc5702bb2a
#
_cell.length_a   1.000
_cell.length_b   1.000
_cell.length_c   1.000
_cell.angle_alpha   90.00
_cell.angle_beta   90.00
_cell.angle_gamma   90.00
#
_symmetry.space_group_name_H-M   'P 1'
#
loop_
_entity.id
_entity.type
_entity.pdbx_description
1 polymer ?
#
loop_
_entity_poly.entity_id
_entity_poly.type
_entity_poly.pdbx_seq_one_letter_code
_entity_poly.pdbx_strand_id
1 'polypeptide(L)'
;MIYFFLKKIKMKLVSWNLNGIRAVEKKGLSEILEYINADIIGFQETKAQDDQVKEALKNVAGYHIYSSSAVKKGYSGTAILSKKEPIKVTYGLGIEEHDQEGRLICAEYEHFFYITTYVPNSGSGLHRLEYRSKWDSDLLNFIKNKEKEKPVFLCGDLNVAHKPIDLKNPKSNFNKTPGYTQTEID
;
A
#
# COMPACT_ATOMS: atom_id res chain seq x y z
N MET A 1 -28.77 -4.31 -35.39
CA MET A 1 -28.56 -3.45 -34.23
C MET A 1 -28.03 -4.32 -33.10
N ILE A 2 -26.72 -4.25 -32.80
CA ILE A 2 -26.06 -5.09 -31.78
C ILE A 2 -25.98 -4.22 -30.52
N TYR A 3 -26.74 -4.59 -29.47
CA TYR A 3 -26.67 -3.93 -28.17
C TYR A 3 -25.53 -4.57 -27.36
N PHE A 4 -24.43 -3.85 -27.17
CA PHE A 4 -23.44 -4.18 -26.15
C PHE A 4 -23.95 -3.72 -24.78
N PHE A 5 -24.42 -4.65 -23.96
CA PHE A 5 -24.63 -4.41 -22.55
C PHE A 5 -23.27 -4.39 -21.86
N LEU A 6 -22.67 -3.21 -21.69
CA LEU A 6 -21.57 -3.02 -20.76
C LEU A 6 -22.14 -3.18 -19.33
N LYS A 7 -22.00 -4.37 -18.77
CA LYS A 7 -22.21 -4.60 -17.34
C LYS A 7 -21.21 -3.67 -16.61
N LYS A 8 -21.71 -2.60 -15.98
CA LYS A 8 -20.89 -1.79 -15.07
C LYS A 8 -20.46 -2.70 -13.91
N ILE A 9 -19.26 -3.24 -13.97
CA ILE A 9 -18.65 -3.94 -12.84
C ILE A 9 -18.34 -2.86 -11.82
N LYS A 10 -19.12 -2.79 -10.75
CA LYS A 10 -18.76 -1.97 -9.59
C LYS A 10 -17.79 -2.77 -8.75
N MET A 11 -16.52 -2.35 -8.72
CA MET A 11 -15.49 -2.91 -7.86
C MET A 11 -15.22 -1.95 -6.70
N LYS A 12 -15.17 -2.47 -5.48
CA LYS A 12 -14.85 -1.71 -4.27
C LYS A 12 -13.40 -1.98 -3.89
N LEU A 13 -12.56 -0.97 -4.05
CA LEU A 13 -11.16 -0.98 -3.67
C LEU A 13 -10.99 -0.15 -2.39
N VAL A 14 -10.21 -0.65 -1.44
CA VAL A 14 -9.96 0.01 -0.15
C VAL A 14 -8.47 0.04 0.12
N SER A 15 -7.99 1.14 0.68
CA SER A 15 -6.64 1.30 1.23
C SER A 15 -6.73 1.73 2.68
N TRP A 16 -5.94 1.10 3.57
CA TRP A 16 -6.00 1.39 5.00
C TRP A 16 -4.64 1.19 5.67
N ASN A 17 -4.05 2.28 6.18
CA ASN A 17 -2.91 2.19 7.10
C ASN A 17 -3.40 1.72 8.47
N LEU A 18 -2.99 0.53 8.90
CA LEU A 18 -3.45 -0.12 10.13
C LEU A 18 -2.69 0.36 11.37
N ASN A 19 -1.48 0.87 11.20
CA ASN A 19 -0.58 1.16 12.32
C ASN A 19 -0.44 -0.03 13.30
N GLY A 20 -0.36 -1.25 12.74
CA GLY A 20 -0.21 -2.51 13.48
C GLY A 20 -1.45 -3.40 13.47
N ILE A 21 -1.42 -4.44 12.62
CA ILE A 21 -2.56 -5.34 12.40
C ILE A 21 -3.03 -6.05 13.69
N ARG A 22 -2.09 -6.48 14.55
CA ARG A 22 -2.42 -7.15 15.81
C ARG A 22 -3.18 -6.26 16.80
N ALA A 23 -2.98 -4.93 16.72
CA ALA A 23 -3.70 -3.99 17.57
C ALA A 23 -5.13 -3.74 17.03
N VAL A 24 -5.28 -3.74 15.71
CA VAL A 24 -6.59 -3.56 15.06
C VAL A 24 -7.43 -4.84 15.15
N GLU A 25 -6.79 -6.01 15.06
CA GLU A 25 -7.45 -7.31 15.25
C GLU A 25 -8.21 -7.36 16.59
N LYS A 26 -7.57 -6.95 17.68
CA LYS A 26 -8.19 -6.86 19.02
C LYS A 26 -9.35 -5.86 19.12
N LYS A 27 -9.53 -5.02 18.12
CA LYS A 27 -10.62 -4.01 18.04
C LYS A 27 -11.71 -4.41 17.04
N GLY A 28 -11.76 -5.66 16.62
CA GLY A 28 -12.80 -6.16 15.72
C GLY A 28 -12.48 -5.95 14.25
N LEU A 29 -11.24 -6.27 13.83
CA LEU A 29 -10.84 -6.17 12.43
C LEU A 29 -11.73 -7.02 11.52
N SER A 30 -12.09 -8.23 11.93
CA SER A 30 -12.91 -9.15 11.13
C SER A 30 -14.29 -8.56 10.85
N GLU A 31 -14.96 -8.02 11.86
CA GLU A 31 -16.28 -7.40 11.75
C GLU A 31 -16.23 -6.14 10.87
N ILE A 32 -15.16 -5.36 10.99
CA ILE A 32 -14.95 -4.17 10.14
C ILE A 32 -14.78 -4.60 8.68
N LEU A 33 -13.99 -5.64 8.40
CA LEU A 33 -13.76 -6.13 7.04
C LEU A 33 -15.03 -6.74 6.43
N GLU A 34 -15.82 -7.45 7.20
CA GLU A 34 -17.14 -7.95 6.79
C GLU A 34 -18.08 -6.80 6.44
N TYR A 35 -18.16 -5.77 7.28
CA TYR A 35 -18.96 -4.56 7.03
C TYR A 35 -18.49 -3.82 5.77
N ILE A 36 -17.17 -3.63 5.62
CA ILE A 36 -16.58 -2.98 4.44
C ILE A 36 -16.90 -3.79 3.18
N ASN A 37 -16.77 -5.11 3.23
CA ASN A 37 -17.07 -6.04 2.14
C ASN A 37 -16.48 -5.61 0.79
N ALA A 38 -15.22 -5.18 0.78
CA ALA A 38 -14.53 -4.73 -0.42
C ALA A 38 -14.09 -5.90 -1.30
N ASP A 39 -13.87 -5.66 -2.58
CA ASP A 39 -13.34 -6.67 -3.51
C ASP A 39 -11.83 -6.84 -3.35
N ILE A 40 -11.11 -5.72 -3.14
CA ILE A 40 -9.67 -5.72 -2.86
C ILE A 40 -9.38 -4.70 -1.75
N ILE A 41 -8.54 -5.07 -0.80
CA ILE A 41 -8.10 -4.23 0.31
C ILE A 41 -6.58 -4.24 0.37
N GLY A 42 -5.96 -3.07 0.34
CA GLY A 42 -4.53 -2.88 0.59
C GLY A 42 -4.28 -2.34 2.00
N PHE A 43 -3.48 -3.05 2.76
CA PHE A 43 -3.04 -2.61 4.09
C PHE A 43 -1.62 -2.07 4.06
N GLN A 44 -1.37 -1.05 4.85
CA GLN A 44 -0.06 -0.51 5.15
C GLN A 44 0.19 -0.57 6.66
N GLU A 45 1.45 -0.59 7.05
CA GLU A 45 1.91 -0.69 8.44
C GLU A 45 1.29 -1.88 9.19
N THR A 46 1.40 -3.09 8.61
CA THR A 46 0.98 -4.30 9.33
C THR A 46 1.78 -4.50 10.62
N LYS A 47 3.06 -4.05 10.65
CA LYS A 47 4.01 -4.16 11.79
C LYS A 47 4.03 -5.57 12.38
N ALA A 48 3.94 -6.56 11.52
CA ALA A 48 3.85 -7.98 11.86
C ALA A 48 4.60 -8.82 10.81
N GLN A 49 5.13 -9.97 11.22
CA GLN A 49 5.66 -10.95 10.28
C GLN A 49 4.51 -11.67 9.58
N ASP A 50 4.77 -12.33 8.45
CA ASP A 50 3.73 -12.90 7.60
C ASP A 50 2.88 -13.96 8.30
N ASP A 51 3.46 -14.76 9.19
CA ASP A 51 2.76 -15.69 10.05
C ASP A 51 1.80 -14.99 11.02
N GLN A 52 2.22 -13.85 11.58
CA GLN A 52 1.40 -13.04 12.47
C GLN A 52 0.27 -12.30 11.72
N VAL A 53 0.50 -11.91 10.45
CA VAL A 53 -0.55 -11.34 9.58
C VAL A 53 -1.62 -12.41 9.31
N LYS A 54 -1.20 -13.63 8.94
CA LYS A 54 -2.12 -14.76 8.73
C LYS A 54 -2.93 -15.08 9.98
N GLU A 55 -2.29 -15.10 11.15
CA GLU A 55 -2.98 -15.36 12.41
C GLU A 55 -4.00 -14.25 12.74
N ALA A 56 -3.65 -12.97 12.55
CA ALA A 56 -4.57 -11.85 12.78
C ALA A 56 -5.79 -11.85 11.83
N LEU A 57 -5.67 -12.49 10.66
CA LEU A 57 -6.71 -12.58 9.65
C LEU A 57 -7.38 -13.96 9.57
N LYS A 58 -7.09 -14.88 10.48
CA LYS A 58 -7.61 -16.27 10.41
C LYS A 58 -9.13 -16.38 10.42
N ASN A 59 -9.82 -15.41 11.03
CA ASN A 59 -11.27 -15.36 11.09
C ASN A 59 -11.91 -14.59 9.92
N VAL A 60 -11.10 -14.05 9.01
CA VAL A 60 -11.57 -13.29 7.84
C VAL A 60 -11.80 -14.26 6.69
N ALA A 61 -13.05 -14.53 6.39
CA ALA A 61 -13.44 -15.45 5.33
C ALA A 61 -13.59 -14.75 3.96
N GLY A 62 -13.43 -15.51 2.88
CA GLY A 62 -13.74 -15.06 1.52
C GLY A 62 -12.64 -14.21 0.86
N TYR A 63 -11.44 -14.16 1.44
CA TYR A 63 -10.31 -13.45 0.86
C TYR A 63 -9.08 -14.35 0.69
N HIS A 64 -8.40 -14.18 -0.44
CA HIS A 64 -7.01 -14.57 -0.61
C HIS A 64 -6.13 -13.50 0.04
N ILE A 65 -5.16 -13.91 0.86
CA ILE A 65 -4.34 -13.02 1.68
C ILE A 65 -2.89 -13.11 1.22
N TYR A 66 -2.31 -11.95 0.91
CA TYR A 66 -0.92 -11.78 0.52
C TYR A 66 -0.28 -10.75 1.43
N SER A 67 0.87 -11.05 2.03
CA SER A 67 1.57 -10.13 2.91
C SER A 67 3.06 -10.08 2.59
N SER A 68 3.66 -8.94 2.89
CA SER A 68 5.10 -8.69 2.77
C SER A 68 5.56 -8.00 4.04
N SER A 69 6.29 -8.72 4.87
CA SER A 69 6.84 -8.20 6.12
C SER A 69 8.24 -7.61 5.92
N ALA A 70 8.60 -6.65 6.77
CA ALA A 70 9.97 -6.20 6.85
C ALA A 70 10.86 -7.25 7.53
N VAL A 71 12.13 -7.29 7.17
CA VAL A 71 13.16 -8.08 7.88
C VAL A 71 13.22 -7.65 9.35
N LYS A 72 13.14 -6.35 9.60
CA LYS A 72 13.04 -5.79 10.95
C LYS A 72 11.65 -6.07 11.54
N LYS A 73 11.60 -6.87 12.60
CA LYS A 73 10.34 -7.21 13.30
C LYS A 73 9.62 -5.99 13.85
N GLY A 74 8.29 -5.99 13.72
CA GLY A 74 7.44 -4.92 14.25
C GLY A 74 7.52 -3.58 13.49
N TYR A 75 8.00 -3.60 12.26
CA TYR A 75 8.23 -2.40 11.45
C TYR A 75 7.61 -2.56 10.06
N SER A 76 7.12 -1.45 9.48
CA SER A 76 6.58 -1.41 8.10
C SER A 76 5.59 -2.56 7.80
N GLY A 77 5.71 -3.18 6.62
CA GLY A 77 4.88 -4.30 6.18
C GLY A 77 3.59 -3.86 5.48
N THR A 78 3.27 -4.57 4.41
CA THR A 78 2.03 -4.39 3.63
C THR A 78 1.27 -5.70 3.49
N ALA A 79 -0.03 -5.62 3.18
CA ALA A 79 -0.80 -6.81 2.81
C ALA A 79 -1.89 -6.44 1.78
N ILE A 80 -2.29 -7.44 0.98
CA ILE A 80 -3.46 -7.39 0.10
C ILE A 80 -4.41 -8.50 0.49
N LEU A 81 -5.68 -8.16 0.66
CA LEU A 81 -6.80 -9.09 0.75
C LEU A 81 -7.61 -8.95 -0.54
N SER A 82 -7.89 -10.05 -1.22
CA SER A 82 -8.65 -10.05 -2.47
C SER A 82 -9.67 -11.18 -2.52
N LYS A 83 -10.92 -10.87 -2.90
CA LYS A 83 -11.95 -11.89 -3.13
C LYS A 83 -11.67 -12.73 -4.37
N LYS A 84 -11.09 -12.11 -5.40
CA LYS A 84 -10.66 -12.80 -6.63
C LYS A 84 -9.17 -13.09 -6.53
N GLU A 85 -8.77 -14.31 -6.76
CA GLU A 85 -7.36 -14.69 -6.81
C GLU A 85 -6.64 -13.95 -7.95
N PRO A 86 -5.53 -13.23 -7.67
CA PRO A 86 -4.73 -12.59 -8.71
C PRO A 86 -4.03 -13.64 -9.58
N ILE A 87 -3.77 -13.29 -10.84
CA ILE A 87 -2.96 -14.11 -11.77
C ILE A 87 -1.53 -14.26 -11.25
N LYS A 88 -0.99 -13.17 -10.68
CA LYS A 88 0.37 -13.13 -10.14
C LYS A 88 0.45 -12.09 -9.02
N VAL A 89 1.27 -12.37 -8.02
CA VAL A 89 1.63 -11.40 -6.97
C VAL A 89 3.14 -11.19 -6.97
N THR A 90 3.55 -9.94 -7.00
CA THR A 90 4.95 -9.51 -6.92
C THR A 90 5.13 -8.72 -5.64
N TYR A 91 6.21 -9.01 -4.92
CA TYR A 91 6.58 -8.37 -3.67
C TYR A 91 7.80 -7.47 -3.91
N GLY A 92 7.73 -6.22 -3.44
CA GLY A 92 8.79 -5.24 -3.61
C GLY A 92 8.92 -4.69 -5.03
N LEU A 93 9.98 -3.92 -5.24
CA LEU A 93 10.34 -3.29 -6.52
C LEU A 93 11.30 -4.16 -7.36
N GLY A 94 11.81 -5.25 -6.80
CA GLY A 94 12.89 -6.06 -7.38
C GLY A 94 14.27 -5.44 -7.15
N ILE A 95 14.40 -4.56 -6.15
CA ILE A 95 15.64 -3.88 -5.75
C ILE A 95 15.91 -4.24 -4.29
N GLU A 96 17.01 -4.96 -4.04
CA GLU A 96 17.33 -5.52 -2.73
C GLU A 96 17.29 -4.48 -1.60
N GLU A 97 17.85 -3.29 -1.83
CA GLU A 97 17.85 -2.20 -0.85
C GLU A 97 16.43 -1.77 -0.42
N HIS A 98 15.46 -1.83 -1.33
CA HIS A 98 14.07 -1.41 -1.10
C HIS A 98 13.21 -2.53 -0.52
N ASP A 99 13.53 -3.77 -0.90
CA ASP A 99 12.65 -4.91 -0.64
C ASP A 99 12.79 -5.48 0.77
N GLN A 100 13.76 -4.97 1.57
CA GLN A 100 13.96 -5.38 2.97
C GLN A 100 12.86 -4.89 3.94
N GLU A 101 12.07 -3.90 3.54
CA GLU A 101 11.12 -3.25 4.44
C GLU A 101 9.65 -3.64 4.18
N GLY A 102 9.37 -4.53 3.21
CA GLY A 102 8.01 -5.05 2.92
C GLY A 102 7.01 -3.95 2.55
N ARG A 103 7.42 -2.99 1.70
CA ARG A 103 6.68 -1.75 1.44
C ARG A 103 5.74 -1.78 0.25
N LEU A 104 5.83 -2.81 -0.60
CA LEU A 104 5.05 -2.88 -1.82
C LEU A 104 4.59 -4.30 -2.10
N ILE A 105 3.33 -4.42 -2.49
CA ILE A 105 2.77 -5.63 -3.12
C ILE A 105 2.03 -5.19 -4.38
N CYS A 106 2.31 -5.87 -5.50
CA CYS A 106 1.63 -5.69 -6.76
C CYS A 106 0.87 -6.97 -7.11
N ALA A 107 -0.45 -6.90 -7.18
CA ALA A 107 -1.34 -7.99 -7.59
C ALA A 107 -1.79 -7.76 -9.03
N GLU A 108 -1.56 -8.74 -9.91
CA GLU A 108 -1.96 -8.72 -11.31
C GLU A 108 -3.33 -9.39 -11.48
N TYR A 109 -4.26 -8.68 -12.11
CA TYR A 109 -5.54 -9.20 -12.56
C TYR A 109 -5.62 -9.18 -14.10
N GLU A 110 -6.67 -9.74 -14.64
CA GLU A 110 -6.87 -9.85 -16.09
C GLU A 110 -6.80 -8.49 -16.82
N HIS A 111 -7.36 -7.44 -16.21
CA HIS A 111 -7.52 -6.15 -16.86
C HIS A 111 -6.77 -4.99 -16.17
N PHE A 112 -6.11 -5.23 -15.04
CA PHE A 112 -5.40 -4.18 -14.29
C PHE A 112 -4.38 -4.77 -13.32
N PHE A 113 -3.49 -3.89 -12.84
CA PHE A 113 -2.68 -4.12 -11.65
C PHE A 113 -3.25 -3.36 -10.46
N TYR A 114 -3.25 -3.98 -9.29
CA TYR A 114 -3.51 -3.32 -8.02
C TYR A 114 -2.22 -3.31 -7.20
N ILE A 115 -1.77 -2.12 -6.84
CA ILE A 115 -0.54 -1.92 -6.05
C ILE A 115 -0.92 -1.27 -4.73
N THR A 116 -0.53 -1.90 -3.62
CA THR A 116 -0.51 -1.26 -2.31
C THR A 116 0.92 -0.92 -1.94
N THR A 117 1.14 0.30 -1.45
CA THR A 117 2.47 0.76 -1.05
C THR A 117 2.44 1.50 0.28
N TYR A 118 3.52 1.36 1.04
CA TYR A 118 3.85 2.17 2.20
C TYR A 118 5.19 2.86 1.98
N VAL A 119 5.13 4.06 1.44
CA VAL A 119 6.31 4.84 1.03
C VAL A 119 7.18 5.13 2.25
N PRO A 120 8.52 4.99 2.19
CA PRO A 120 9.38 5.27 3.32
C PRO A 120 9.30 6.74 3.76
N ASN A 121 9.27 6.96 5.05
CA ASN A 121 9.35 8.29 5.63
C ASN A 121 10.80 8.78 5.60
N SER A 122 11.04 10.06 5.32
CA SER A 122 12.39 10.64 5.27
C SER A 122 13.08 10.79 6.64
N GLY A 123 12.37 10.44 7.72
CA GLY A 123 12.92 10.34 9.07
C GLY A 123 13.13 11.68 9.77
N SER A 124 13.28 11.64 11.11
CA SER A 124 13.54 12.85 11.90
C SER A 124 14.81 13.56 11.42
N GLY A 125 14.74 14.87 11.20
CA GLY A 125 15.85 15.65 10.65
C GLY A 125 16.15 15.34 9.19
N LEU A 126 15.23 14.69 8.48
CA LEU A 126 15.33 14.39 7.04
C LEU A 126 16.53 13.50 6.65
N HIS A 127 17.08 12.73 7.60
CA HIS A 127 18.29 11.93 7.37
C HIS A 127 18.12 10.79 6.33
N ARG A 128 16.87 10.45 5.97
CA ARG A 128 16.54 9.48 4.92
C ARG A 128 15.98 10.12 3.64
N LEU A 129 16.06 11.45 3.49
CA LEU A 129 15.44 12.14 2.36
C LEU A 129 16.01 11.68 1.01
N GLU A 130 17.34 11.49 0.93
CA GLU A 130 18.01 10.98 -0.27
C GLU A 130 17.53 9.56 -0.62
N TYR A 131 17.46 8.66 0.36
CA TYR A 131 16.89 7.32 0.18
C TYR A 131 15.43 7.38 -0.28
N ARG A 132 14.62 8.27 0.32
CA ARG A 132 13.21 8.47 -0.05
C ARG A 132 13.09 8.92 -1.51
N SER A 133 13.89 9.87 -1.98
CA SER A 133 13.89 10.35 -3.37
C SER A 133 14.25 9.24 -4.36
N LYS A 134 15.25 8.41 -4.01
CA LYS A 134 15.61 7.24 -4.81
C LYS A 134 14.46 6.26 -4.88
N TRP A 135 13.85 5.95 -3.76
CA TRP A 135 12.72 5.03 -3.67
C TRP A 135 11.52 5.51 -4.50
N ASP A 136 11.19 6.82 -4.44
CA ASP A 136 10.11 7.42 -5.23
C ASP A 136 10.38 7.31 -6.74
N SER A 137 11.61 7.56 -7.18
CA SER A 137 12.02 7.41 -8.58
C SER A 137 11.91 5.96 -9.06
N ASP A 138 12.32 5.01 -8.23
CA ASP A 138 12.26 3.59 -8.55
C ASP A 138 10.81 3.06 -8.56
N LEU A 139 9.96 3.54 -7.63
CA LEU A 139 8.53 3.28 -7.64
C LEU A 139 7.87 3.81 -8.93
N LEU A 140 8.18 5.04 -9.33
CA LEU A 140 7.65 5.62 -10.55
C LEU A 140 8.03 4.80 -11.77
N ASN A 141 9.28 4.36 -11.87
CA ASN A 141 9.76 3.50 -12.95
C ASN A 141 9.04 2.15 -12.96
N PHE A 142 8.84 1.55 -11.78
CA PHE A 142 8.09 0.30 -11.64
C PHE A 142 6.64 0.45 -12.14
N ILE A 143 5.94 1.51 -11.71
CA ILE A 143 4.57 1.80 -12.13
C ILE A 143 4.49 2.03 -13.65
N LYS A 144 5.37 2.88 -14.21
CA LYS A 144 5.40 3.14 -15.66
C LYS A 144 5.66 1.89 -16.50
N ASN A 145 6.44 0.94 -15.98
CA ASN A 145 6.62 -0.33 -16.66
C ASN A 145 5.35 -1.19 -16.64
N LYS A 146 4.63 -1.20 -15.51
CA LYS A 146 3.35 -1.91 -15.41
C LYS A 146 2.26 -1.29 -16.28
N GLU A 147 2.21 0.03 -16.38
CA GLU A 147 1.25 0.75 -17.23
C GLU A 147 1.38 0.44 -18.73
N LYS A 148 2.55 -0.02 -19.19
CA LYS A 148 2.72 -0.49 -20.57
C LYS A 148 1.92 -1.76 -20.90
N GLU A 149 1.58 -2.53 -19.88
CA GLU A 149 0.87 -3.80 -20.01
C GLU A 149 -0.64 -3.64 -19.74
N LYS A 150 -1.00 -3.00 -18.63
CA LYS A 150 -2.38 -2.84 -18.15
C LYS A 150 -2.51 -1.58 -17.29
N PRO A 151 -3.73 -1.02 -17.13
CA PRO A 151 -4.00 0.04 -16.15
C PRO A 151 -3.54 -0.33 -14.75
N VAL A 152 -3.02 0.64 -13.99
CA VAL A 152 -2.53 0.48 -12.63
C VAL A 152 -3.42 1.26 -11.66
N PHE A 153 -3.92 0.57 -10.62
CA PHE A 153 -4.50 1.19 -9.43
C PHE A 153 -3.43 1.20 -8.34
N LEU A 154 -2.82 2.38 -8.12
CA LEU A 154 -1.91 2.60 -7.01
C LEU A 154 -2.68 3.17 -5.82
N CYS A 155 -2.52 2.57 -4.67
CA CYS A 155 -3.03 3.08 -3.40
C CYS A 155 -2.03 2.84 -2.27
N GLY A 156 -2.21 3.53 -1.16
CA GLY A 156 -1.37 3.33 0.01
C GLY A 156 -1.17 4.59 0.82
N ASP A 157 -0.18 4.52 1.70
CA ASP A 157 0.31 5.67 2.45
C ASP A 157 1.57 6.21 1.76
N LEU A 158 1.42 7.34 1.10
CA LEU A 158 2.51 7.96 0.34
C LEU A 158 3.47 8.78 1.20
N ASN A 159 3.17 8.93 2.50
CA ASN A 159 4.00 9.69 3.45
C ASN A 159 4.38 11.09 2.94
N VAL A 160 3.44 11.77 2.27
CA VAL A 160 3.62 13.14 1.77
C VAL A 160 2.31 13.90 1.77
N ALA A 161 2.37 15.18 2.18
CA ALA A 161 1.30 16.16 1.99
C ALA A 161 1.61 16.95 0.72
N HIS A 162 0.73 16.90 -0.27
CA HIS A 162 0.95 17.57 -1.55
C HIS A 162 0.70 19.07 -1.48
N LYS A 163 -0.27 19.51 -0.68
CA LYS A 163 -0.69 20.92 -0.57
C LYS A 163 -0.71 21.40 0.88
N PRO A 164 -0.61 22.72 1.11
CA PRO A 164 -0.67 23.28 2.47
C PRO A 164 -1.94 22.90 3.25
N ILE A 165 -3.06 22.65 2.56
CA ILE A 165 -4.32 22.25 3.19
C ILE A 165 -4.26 20.85 3.81
N ASP A 166 -3.31 20.01 3.36
CA ASP A 166 -3.22 18.61 3.79
C ASP A 166 -2.59 18.44 5.18
N LEU A 167 -2.13 19.54 5.80
CA LEU A 167 -1.52 19.48 7.13
C LEU A 167 -1.81 20.72 7.98
N LYS A 168 -1.76 20.55 9.31
CA LYS A 168 -2.15 21.58 10.29
C LYS A 168 -1.27 22.83 10.27
N ASN A 169 0.03 22.69 10.12
CA ASN A 169 1.01 23.78 10.27
C ASN A 169 1.97 23.86 9.05
N PRO A 170 1.47 24.16 7.83
CA PRO A 170 2.27 24.03 6.62
C PRO A 170 3.52 24.94 6.62
N LYS A 171 3.39 26.21 7.03
CA LYS A 171 4.52 27.17 6.99
C LYS A 171 5.68 26.76 7.90
N SER A 172 5.42 26.20 9.07
CA SER A 172 6.47 25.80 10.01
C SER A 172 7.10 24.45 9.66
N ASN A 173 6.40 23.62 8.87
CA ASN A 173 6.82 22.27 8.52
C ASN A 173 7.54 22.19 7.17
N PHE A 174 7.29 23.13 6.26
CA PHE A 174 7.85 23.12 4.91
C PHE A 174 9.39 23.05 4.92
N ASN A 175 9.95 22.07 4.21
CA ASN A 175 11.38 21.75 4.15
C ASN A 175 12.07 21.50 5.51
N LYS A 176 11.29 21.16 6.55
CA LYS A 176 11.81 20.89 7.90
C LYS A 176 11.36 19.55 8.47
N THR A 177 10.19 19.11 8.09
CA THR A 177 9.62 17.86 8.61
C THR A 177 9.41 16.84 7.50
N PRO A 178 9.55 15.54 7.82
CA PRO A 178 9.24 14.46 6.89
C PRO A 178 7.83 14.57 6.32
N GLY A 179 7.69 14.26 5.03
CA GLY A 179 6.42 14.27 4.34
C GLY A 179 5.94 15.66 3.88
N TYR A 180 6.77 16.69 4.01
CA TYR A 180 6.45 18.03 3.51
C TYR A 180 7.70 18.84 3.12
N THR A 181 8.56 18.23 2.34
CA THR A 181 9.66 18.92 1.66
C THR A 181 9.32 19.08 0.19
N GLN A 182 9.93 20.07 -0.47
CA GLN A 182 9.75 20.27 -1.92
C GLN A 182 10.15 19.00 -2.69
N THR A 183 11.24 18.35 -2.29
CA THR A 183 11.72 17.10 -2.89
C THR A 183 10.71 15.94 -2.81
N GLU A 184 9.94 15.87 -1.72
CA GLU A 184 8.91 14.83 -1.54
C GLU A 184 7.60 15.17 -2.28
N ILE A 185 7.36 16.46 -2.57
CA ILE A 185 6.16 16.95 -3.26
C ILE A 185 6.26 16.80 -4.78
N ASP A 186 7.47 17.02 -5.35
CA ASP A 186 7.77 16.98 -6.79
C ASP A 186 7.75 15.54 -7.33
#